data_c1754843bdec5d7c4d9fbf41f7028d63
#
_entry.id   c1754843bdec5d7c4d9fbf41f7028d63
#
_cell.length_a   1.000
_cell.length_b   1.000
_cell.length_c   1.000
_cell.angle_alpha   90.00
_cell.angle_beta   90.00
_cell.angle_gamma   90.00
#
_symmetry.space_group_name_H-M   'P 1'
#
loop_
_entity.id
_entity.type
_entity.pdbx_description
1 polymer ?
#
loop_
_entity_poly.entity_id
_entity_poly.type
_entity_poly.pdbx_seq_one_letter_code
_entity_poly.pdbx_strand_id
1 'polypeptide(L)'
;MIHPRLAAHPALGQWRIEEDTEIASAVKGETRWLWAQQTCDVGSVTTAVVEKGQKAIGRVPSMSISPFGLRPRPGSVRSAAAAWVTILAGCVWMLSGGFGLLEAGSDEQTAPAAPSLVSPQADAAIQMVVAMQSWAGAEAIGAGLSSLDPLKTQGTLERLAFAIAARWMGDDVAANGMMQSLEAEQPEDALVQQVKACLAQAAAIGSSTTGAPTSLAGSVDAARALPEGVTRDALSPLGASASLLESMATGDAALGAQVAERATRIAASVVGFFGIALVALAIGVITLVILSVKASSGAPMSRLAPTLLGHQGIHIELFAAWVVYEVLLGVVASRVDLAGLGTIGVITFQALGLLALAWPAVRGMPWSDLRLELGLTLGAGVLRETAWGVLAWCMAVPMVLVGIVLSLVLGWLLGGSLSEASHPLQEGLRSSSAGGIVIWYLVAAVVAPVLEEIIFRGGLYRGLRGGTSGMPILASMVVSALLSSLVFAAIHPQGVLFVPILGALAMSFCLVRELRGSLVAPMIGHALNNGLIVTLNLMLLK
;
A
#
# COMPACT_ATOMS: atom_id res chain seq x y z
N MET A 1 -26.00 2.76 -35.86
CA MET A 1 -24.67 2.71 -36.50
C MET A 1 -24.90 2.97 -37.98
N ILE A 2 -24.55 4.17 -38.45
CA ILE A 2 -24.62 4.49 -39.88
C ILE A 2 -23.18 4.46 -40.39
N HIS A 3 -22.86 3.52 -41.27
CA HIS A 3 -21.56 3.46 -41.94
C HIS A 3 -21.62 4.36 -43.18
N PRO A 4 -20.80 5.39 -43.31
CA PRO A 4 -20.65 6.10 -44.58
C PRO A 4 -19.95 5.20 -45.59
N ARG A 5 -20.52 5.05 -46.79
CA ARG A 5 -19.88 4.37 -47.93
C ARG A 5 -18.89 5.32 -48.59
N LEU A 6 -17.64 4.94 -48.64
CA LEU A 6 -16.60 5.61 -49.43
C LEU A 6 -16.49 4.95 -50.78
N ALA A 7 -16.68 5.69 -51.86
CA ALA A 7 -16.48 5.23 -53.23
C ALA A 7 -15.13 5.76 -53.75
N ALA A 8 -14.28 4.89 -54.29
CA ALA A 8 -13.02 5.26 -54.91
C ALA A 8 -13.20 5.42 -56.43
N HIS A 9 -12.70 6.51 -57.01
CA HIS A 9 -12.65 6.71 -58.45
C HIS A 9 -11.25 6.34 -58.96
N PRO A 10 -11.14 5.40 -59.95
CA PRO A 10 -9.85 4.79 -60.31
C PRO A 10 -8.84 5.68 -61.02
N ALA A 11 -9.21 6.88 -61.46
CA ALA A 11 -8.38 7.62 -62.43
C ALA A 11 -7.58 8.80 -61.87
N LEU A 12 -7.78 9.24 -60.61
CA LEU A 12 -7.15 10.49 -60.14
C LEU A 12 -6.65 10.49 -58.70
N GLY A 13 -6.66 9.40 -57.97
CA GLY A 13 -6.15 9.37 -56.56
C GLY A 13 -6.86 10.35 -55.62
N GLN A 14 -8.07 10.82 -55.99
CA GLN A 14 -8.86 11.74 -55.18
C GLN A 14 -10.10 11.03 -54.64
N TRP A 15 -10.37 11.25 -53.38
CA TRP A 15 -11.56 10.76 -52.68
C TRP A 15 -12.67 11.77 -52.73
N ARG A 16 -13.90 11.35 -53.08
CA ARG A 16 -15.12 12.14 -52.99
C ARG A 16 -15.98 11.58 -51.88
N ILE A 17 -16.39 12.44 -50.95
CA ILE A 17 -17.41 12.10 -49.95
C ILE A 17 -18.74 12.44 -50.59
N GLU A 18 -19.63 11.48 -50.78
CA GLU A 18 -21.03 11.74 -51.11
C GLU A 18 -21.75 12.23 -49.85
N GLU A 19 -22.27 13.44 -49.92
CA GLU A 19 -23.08 14.01 -48.84
C GLU A 19 -24.46 13.36 -48.87
N ASP A 20 -24.77 12.58 -47.86
CA ASP A 20 -26.13 12.17 -47.56
C ASP A 20 -26.82 13.29 -46.82
N THR A 21 -27.87 13.87 -47.40
CA THR A 21 -28.56 15.08 -46.97
C THR A 21 -29.21 14.99 -45.57
N GLU A 22 -29.34 13.82 -45.02
CA GLU A 22 -29.83 13.59 -43.65
C GLU A 22 -28.81 13.89 -42.54
N ILE A 23 -27.52 13.94 -42.85
CA ILE A 23 -26.46 14.20 -41.84
C ILE A 23 -26.32 15.69 -41.55
N ALA A 24 -26.71 16.57 -42.45
CA ALA A 24 -26.55 18.01 -42.32
C ALA A 24 -27.44 18.67 -41.24
N SER A 25 -28.50 17.99 -40.78
CA SER A 25 -29.44 18.54 -39.77
C SER A 25 -29.08 18.24 -38.31
N ALA A 26 -28.16 17.30 -38.05
CA ALA A 26 -27.85 16.83 -36.70
C ALA A 26 -26.65 17.53 -36.04
N VAL A 27 -25.92 18.42 -36.73
CA VAL A 27 -24.68 19.02 -36.24
C VAL A 27 -24.84 20.53 -36.03
N LYS A 28 -25.68 20.92 -35.07
CA LYS A 28 -25.63 22.25 -34.48
C LYS A 28 -25.13 22.14 -33.03
N GLY A 29 -23.86 22.45 -32.82
CA GLY A 29 -23.41 22.89 -31.51
C GLY A 29 -22.14 22.34 -30.90
N GLU A 30 -21.48 21.33 -31.42
CA GLU A 30 -20.24 20.84 -30.79
C GLU A 30 -19.18 20.42 -31.81
N THR A 31 -17.93 20.80 -31.56
CA THR A 31 -16.77 20.39 -32.35
C THR A 31 -16.49 18.92 -32.08
N ARG A 32 -16.91 18.04 -32.97
CA ARG A 32 -16.59 16.61 -32.90
C ARG A 32 -15.48 16.28 -33.89
N TRP A 33 -14.42 15.63 -33.39
CA TRP A 33 -13.37 15.03 -34.21
C TRP A 33 -13.83 13.68 -34.71
N LEU A 34 -13.88 13.48 -36.02
CA LEU A 34 -14.16 12.20 -36.66
C LEU A 34 -12.84 11.58 -37.12
N TRP A 35 -12.50 10.41 -36.63
CA TRP A 35 -11.36 9.61 -37.05
C TRP A 35 -11.85 8.55 -38.05
N ALA A 36 -11.27 8.56 -39.26
CA ALA A 36 -11.43 7.49 -40.22
C ALA A 36 -10.10 6.74 -40.35
N GLN A 37 -10.10 5.44 -40.09
CA GLN A 37 -8.93 4.59 -40.25
C GLN A 37 -9.16 3.62 -41.43
N GLN A 38 -8.23 3.63 -42.38
CA GLN A 38 -8.19 2.66 -43.47
C GLN A 38 -6.84 1.94 -43.47
N THR A 39 -6.86 0.63 -43.45
CA THR A 39 -5.69 -0.21 -43.69
C THR A 39 -5.54 -0.47 -45.16
N CYS A 40 -4.44 0.00 -45.77
CA CYS A 40 -4.01 -0.44 -47.08
C CYS A 40 -2.86 -1.44 -46.94
N ASP A 41 -2.84 -2.47 -47.76
CA ASP A 41 -1.84 -3.55 -47.77
C ASP A 41 -0.40 -3.09 -48.16
N VAL A 42 -0.17 -1.82 -48.35
CA VAL A 42 1.13 -1.25 -48.67
C VAL A 42 1.46 -0.11 -47.72
N GLY A 43 1.97 -0.46 -46.58
CA GLY A 43 2.95 0.29 -45.73
C GLY A 43 2.72 1.74 -45.39
N SER A 44 1.60 2.40 -45.68
CA SER A 44 1.33 3.76 -45.28
C SER A 44 -0.09 3.94 -44.71
N VAL A 45 -0.19 4.50 -43.51
CA VAL A 45 -1.47 4.93 -42.93
C VAL A 45 -1.64 6.41 -43.22
N THR A 46 -2.68 6.78 -43.96
CA THR A 46 -3.04 8.17 -44.17
C THR A 46 -4.22 8.50 -43.27
N THR A 47 -4.04 9.42 -42.35
CA THR A 47 -5.10 9.94 -41.47
C THR A 47 -5.55 11.28 -42.01
N ALA A 48 -6.83 11.43 -42.35
CA ALA A 48 -7.43 12.69 -42.74
C ALA A 48 -8.09 13.35 -41.52
N VAL A 49 -7.76 14.59 -41.22
CA VAL A 49 -8.39 15.42 -40.20
C VAL A 49 -9.28 16.44 -40.91
N VAL A 50 -10.57 16.39 -40.66
CA VAL A 50 -11.51 17.36 -41.24
C VAL A 50 -11.94 18.33 -40.14
N GLU A 51 -11.56 19.60 -40.26
CA GLU A 51 -12.02 20.68 -39.43
C GLU A 51 -13.15 21.46 -40.16
N LYS A 52 -14.10 21.95 -39.38
CA LYS A 52 -15.29 22.60 -39.85
C LYS A 52 -15.00 23.77 -40.83
N GLY A 53 -15.26 23.57 -42.11
CA GLY A 53 -15.29 24.62 -43.10
C GLY A 53 -14.04 24.92 -43.90
N GLN A 54 -12.91 24.27 -43.65
CA GLN A 54 -11.71 24.39 -44.51
C GLN A 54 -11.13 23.04 -44.85
N LYS A 55 -10.87 22.77 -46.14
CA LYS A 55 -10.14 21.61 -46.60
C LYS A 55 -8.64 21.84 -46.35
N ALA A 56 -8.14 21.46 -45.19
CA ALA A 56 -6.72 21.35 -44.98
C ALA A 56 -6.27 19.93 -45.31
N ILE A 57 -5.77 19.70 -46.53
CA ILE A 57 -5.00 18.49 -46.83
C ILE A 57 -3.58 18.75 -46.31
N GLY A 58 -3.39 18.52 -45.02
CA GLY A 58 -2.05 18.48 -44.44
C GLY A 58 -1.46 17.09 -44.66
N ARG A 59 -0.29 17.01 -45.33
CA ARG A 59 0.57 15.82 -45.19
C ARG A 59 0.93 15.74 -43.71
N VAL A 60 0.41 14.75 -43.00
CA VAL A 60 0.97 14.37 -41.71
C VAL A 60 2.44 14.02 -41.97
N PRO A 61 3.41 14.63 -41.28
CA PRO A 61 4.81 14.29 -41.48
C PRO A 61 4.94 12.78 -41.33
N SER A 62 5.63 12.16 -42.27
CA SER A 62 5.98 10.75 -42.21
C SER A 62 6.51 10.43 -40.82
N MET A 63 5.97 9.39 -40.19
CA MET A 63 6.47 8.85 -38.93
C MET A 63 7.99 8.97 -38.90
N SER A 64 8.51 9.66 -37.88
CA SER A 64 9.94 9.74 -37.66
C SER A 64 10.50 8.33 -37.57
N ILE A 65 11.35 7.96 -38.52
CA ILE A 65 12.10 6.72 -38.44
C ILE A 65 12.90 6.80 -37.13
N SER A 66 12.71 5.82 -36.26
CA SER A 66 13.55 5.64 -35.07
C SER A 66 15.02 5.79 -35.50
N PRO A 67 15.85 6.50 -34.74
CA PRO A 67 17.27 6.66 -35.08
C PRO A 67 18.01 5.31 -35.27
N PHE A 68 17.41 4.22 -34.87
CA PHE A 68 17.93 2.87 -35.06
C PHE A 68 17.31 2.12 -36.27
N GLY A 69 16.49 2.79 -37.10
CA GLY A 69 15.94 2.20 -38.33
C GLY A 69 14.99 0.98 -38.12
N LEU A 70 14.69 0.66 -36.88
CA LEU A 70 13.82 -0.47 -36.53
C LEU A 70 12.36 -0.01 -36.52
N ARG A 71 11.57 -0.45 -37.50
CA ARG A 71 10.11 -0.32 -37.42
C ARG A 71 9.60 -1.14 -36.24
N PRO A 72 8.67 -0.60 -35.39
CA PRO A 72 8.05 -1.41 -34.36
C PRO A 72 7.44 -2.64 -35.01
N ARG A 73 7.97 -3.82 -34.69
CA ARG A 73 7.30 -5.06 -35.07
C ARG A 73 6.11 -5.20 -34.12
N PRO A 74 4.88 -5.40 -34.64
CA PRO A 74 3.75 -5.72 -33.77
C PRO A 74 4.16 -6.86 -32.85
N GLY A 75 3.93 -6.71 -31.55
CA GLY A 75 4.19 -7.77 -30.58
C GLY A 75 3.52 -9.02 -31.08
N SER A 76 4.31 -10.04 -31.46
CA SER A 76 3.74 -11.28 -31.97
C SER A 76 3.00 -11.97 -30.82
N VAL A 77 1.95 -12.74 -31.10
CA VAL A 77 1.28 -13.59 -30.11
C VAL A 77 2.29 -14.46 -29.36
N ARG A 78 3.37 -14.87 -30.02
CA ARG A 78 4.48 -15.63 -29.41
C ARG A 78 5.27 -14.81 -28.38
N SER A 79 5.57 -13.54 -28.64
CA SER A 79 6.30 -12.70 -27.67
C SER A 79 5.42 -12.35 -26.47
N ALA A 80 4.12 -12.12 -26.67
CA ALA A 80 3.18 -11.92 -25.58
C ALA A 80 3.02 -13.19 -24.72
N ALA A 81 2.94 -14.36 -25.35
CA ALA A 81 2.88 -15.64 -24.64
C ALA A 81 4.17 -15.90 -23.82
N ALA A 82 5.35 -15.64 -24.38
CA ALA A 82 6.61 -15.75 -23.67
C ALA A 82 6.67 -14.79 -22.47
N ALA A 83 6.20 -13.55 -22.63
CA ALA A 83 6.11 -12.57 -21.54
C ALA A 83 5.20 -13.07 -20.41
N TRP A 84 4.03 -13.65 -20.74
CA TRP A 84 3.14 -14.23 -19.72
C TRP A 84 3.76 -15.40 -18.98
N VAL A 85 4.48 -16.31 -19.68
CA VAL A 85 5.21 -17.41 -19.04
C VAL A 85 6.26 -16.86 -18.06
N THR A 86 7.00 -15.82 -18.46
CA THR A 86 8.00 -15.15 -17.61
C THR A 86 7.35 -14.53 -16.38
N ILE A 87 6.23 -13.83 -16.54
CA ILE A 87 5.48 -13.22 -15.43
C ILE A 87 5.02 -14.30 -14.44
N LEU A 88 4.38 -15.35 -14.94
CA LEU A 88 3.89 -16.44 -14.09
C LEU A 88 5.03 -17.14 -13.34
N ALA A 89 6.13 -17.47 -14.03
CA ALA A 89 7.28 -18.08 -13.40
C ALA A 89 7.92 -17.19 -12.34
N GLY A 90 8.08 -15.89 -12.62
CA GLY A 90 8.59 -14.92 -11.67
C GLY A 90 7.67 -14.73 -10.47
N CYS A 91 6.35 -14.64 -10.68
CA CYS A 91 5.39 -14.55 -9.57
C CYS A 91 5.41 -15.82 -8.70
N VAL A 92 5.48 -17.02 -9.31
CA VAL A 92 5.61 -18.27 -8.55
C VAL A 92 6.90 -18.27 -7.74
N TRP A 93 8.03 -17.84 -8.32
CA TRP A 93 9.30 -17.74 -7.61
C TRP A 93 9.20 -16.75 -6.43
N MET A 94 8.62 -15.57 -6.63
CA MET A 94 8.41 -14.58 -5.56
C MET A 94 7.52 -15.13 -4.43
N LEU A 95 6.44 -15.83 -4.78
CA LEU A 95 5.52 -16.45 -3.82
C LEU A 95 6.11 -17.66 -3.08
N SER A 96 7.04 -18.40 -3.69
CA SER A 96 7.70 -19.55 -3.08
C SER A 96 8.81 -19.20 -2.10
N GLY A 97 8.92 -17.94 -1.70
CA GLY A 97 9.93 -17.47 -0.76
C GLY A 97 11.22 -17.01 -1.44
N GLY A 98 11.17 -16.70 -2.75
CA GLY A 98 12.29 -16.10 -3.44
C GLY A 98 12.79 -14.80 -2.78
N PHE A 99 11.91 -14.10 -2.07
CA PHE A 99 12.28 -13.00 -1.17
C PHE A 99 12.69 -13.48 0.24
N GLY A 100 12.19 -14.62 0.73
CA GLY A 100 12.60 -15.22 2.00
C GLY A 100 14.02 -15.83 1.95
N LEU A 101 14.53 -16.13 0.74
CA LEU A 101 15.95 -16.42 0.55
C LEU A 101 16.83 -15.19 0.82
N LEU A 102 16.26 -13.98 0.87
CA LEU A 102 16.92 -12.76 1.30
C LEU A 102 17.17 -12.72 2.81
N GLU A 103 16.33 -13.40 3.60
CA GLU A 103 16.50 -13.54 5.05
C GLU A 103 17.39 -14.73 5.43
N ALA A 104 17.40 -15.79 4.64
CA ALA A 104 18.17 -17.01 4.91
C ALA A 104 19.67 -16.90 4.59
N GLY A 105 20.12 -15.82 3.94
CA GLY A 105 21.56 -15.57 3.67
C GLY A 105 22.30 -14.85 4.79
N SER A 106 21.62 -14.34 5.81
CA SER A 106 22.25 -13.94 7.06
C SER A 106 22.46 -15.23 7.85
N ASP A 107 23.71 -15.69 7.90
CA ASP A 107 24.13 -16.80 8.76
C ASP A 107 23.43 -16.70 10.11
N GLU A 108 22.55 -17.68 10.38
CA GLU A 108 21.88 -17.89 11.66
C GLU A 108 22.89 -18.31 12.76
N GLN A 109 24.17 -18.11 12.50
CA GLN A 109 25.28 -18.33 13.42
C GLN A 109 25.93 -16.99 13.74
N THR A 110 25.66 -16.51 14.97
CA THR A 110 26.42 -15.51 15.76
C THR A 110 25.97 -14.07 15.87
N ALA A 111 24.84 -13.63 15.39
CA ALA A 111 24.23 -12.45 16.05
C ALA A 111 23.38 -12.97 17.23
N PRO A 112 23.56 -12.48 18.49
CA PRO A 112 22.58 -12.76 19.52
C PRO A 112 21.23 -12.30 18.97
N ALA A 113 20.24 -13.20 18.97
CA ALA A 113 18.88 -12.90 18.51
C ALA A 113 18.49 -11.55 19.12
N ALA A 114 18.13 -10.59 18.26
CA ALA A 114 17.63 -9.30 18.75
C ALA A 114 16.55 -9.60 19.80
N PRO A 115 16.59 -9.00 20.99
CA PRO A 115 15.65 -9.34 22.05
C PRO A 115 14.24 -9.23 21.48
N SER A 116 13.45 -10.30 21.58
CA SER A 116 12.06 -10.28 21.16
C SER A 116 11.37 -9.10 21.86
N LEU A 117 10.70 -8.25 21.10
CA LEU A 117 9.98 -7.10 21.62
C LEU A 117 8.49 -7.44 21.71
N VAL A 118 7.78 -6.86 22.66
CA VAL A 118 6.31 -6.91 22.69
C VAL A 118 5.76 -6.45 21.34
N SER A 119 4.73 -7.14 20.84
CA SER A 119 4.19 -6.80 19.51
C SER A 119 3.65 -5.37 19.48
N PRO A 120 3.80 -4.65 18.34
CA PRO A 120 3.28 -3.28 18.20
C PRO A 120 1.78 -3.18 18.49
N GLN A 121 1.03 -4.22 18.17
CA GLN A 121 -0.40 -4.31 18.40
C GLN A 121 -0.71 -4.37 19.89
N ALA A 122 0.04 -5.19 20.66
CA ALA A 122 -0.10 -5.29 22.10
C ALA A 122 0.28 -3.97 22.78
N ASP A 123 1.39 -3.35 22.35
CA ASP A 123 1.84 -2.05 22.90
C ASP A 123 0.81 -0.95 22.64
N ALA A 124 0.26 -0.88 21.43
CA ALA A 124 -0.81 0.06 21.09
C ALA A 124 -2.10 -0.19 21.89
N ALA A 125 -2.50 -1.45 22.09
CA ALA A 125 -3.67 -1.79 22.88
C ALA A 125 -3.52 -1.35 24.34
N ILE A 126 -2.35 -1.56 24.94
CA ILE A 126 -2.06 -1.12 26.30
C ILE A 126 -2.09 0.41 26.42
N GLN A 127 -1.48 1.13 25.47
CA GLN A 127 -1.51 2.58 25.45
C GLN A 127 -2.94 3.12 25.30
N MET A 128 -3.78 2.45 24.49
CA MET A 128 -5.19 2.81 24.37
C MET A 128 -5.94 2.64 25.68
N VAL A 129 -5.71 1.54 26.41
CA VAL A 129 -6.35 1.27 27.69
C VAL A 129 -5.91 2.27 28.75
N VAL A 130 -4.61 2.63 28.81
CA VAL A 130 -4.10 3.68 29.69
C VAL A 130 -4.74 5.05 29.38
N ALA A 131 -4.92 5.39 28.11
CA ALA A 131 -5.60 6.60 27.68
C ALA A 131 -7.10 6.60 28.05
N MET A 132 -7.80 5.46 27.86
CA MET A 132 -9.20 5.32 28.25
C MET A 132 -9.40 5.57 29.75
N GLN A 133 -8.51 5.05 30.60
CA GLN A 133 -8.55 5.33 32.02
C GLN A 133 -8.42 6.83 32.32
N SER A 134 -7.54 7.54 31.62
CA SER A 134 -7.35 8.99 31.81
C SER A 134 -8.56 9.81 31.35
N TRP A 135 -9.34 9.32 30.37
CA TRP A 135 -10.52 10.02 29.82
C TRP A 135 -11.82 9.71 30.57
N ALA A 136 -12.04 8.45 30.94
CA ALA A 136 -13.31 7.96 31.48
C ALA A 136 -13.24 7.56 32.95
N GLY A 137 -12.05 7.65 33.57
CA GLY A 137 -11.87 7.32 34.99
C GLY A 137 -12.03 5.82 35.28
N ALA A 138 -12.35 5.52 36.54
CA ALA A 138 -12.41 4.16 37.04
C ALA A 138 -13.53 3.30 36.41
N GLU A 139 -14.58 3.92 35.87
CA GLU A 139 -15.70 3.19 35.24
C GLU A 139 -15.28 2.47 33.94
N ALA A 140 -14.21 2.95 33.27
CA ALA A 140 -13.69 2.34 32.03
C ALA A 140 -12.76 1.15 32.28
N ILE A 141 -12.38 0.86 33.52
CA ILE A 141 -11.35 -0.15 33.86
C ILE A 141 -11.76 -1.54 33.35
N GLY A 142 -12.97 -1.98 33.68
CA GLY A 142 -13.45 -3.32 33.29
C GLY A 142 -13.52 -3.52 31.78
N ALA A 143 -14.02 -2.54 31.03
CA ALA A 143 -14.09 -2.57 29.58
C ALA A 143 -12.68 -2.49 28.96
N GLY A 144 -11.79 -1.69 29.54
CA GLY A 144 -10.40 -1.57 29.09
C GLY A 144 -9.66 -2.89 29.23
N LEU A 145 -9.72 -3.54 30.40
CA LEU A 145 -9.03 -4.82 30.64
C LEU A 145 -9.57 -5.95 29.76
N SER A 146 -10.88 -6.02 29.53
CA SER A 146 -11.45 -7.04 28.65
C SER A 146 -10.97 -6.90 27.21
N SER A 147 -10.63 -5.70 26.76
CA SER A 147 -10.04 -5.49 25.43
C SER A 147 -8.62 -6.07 25.31
N LEU A 148 -7.93 -6.29 26.43
CA LEU A 148 -6.60 -6.91 26.50
C LEU A 148 -6.64 -8.45 26.67
N ASP A 149 -7.82 -9.07 26.76
CA ASP A 149 -7.95 -10.52 26.91
C ASP A 149 -7.19 -11.35 25.86
N PRO A 150 -7.09 -10.93 24.57
CA PRO A 150 -6.27 -11.65 23.60
C PRO A 150 -4.79 -11.77 23.99
N LEU A 151 -4.23 -10.83 24.78
CA LEU A 151 -2.83 -10.89 25.22
C LEU A 151 -2.55 -12.02 26.20
N LYS A 152 -3.58 -12.51 26.92
CA LYS A 152 -3.47 -13.59 27.90
C LYS A 152 -3.05 -14.93 27.30
N THR A 153 -3.29 -15.14 26.01
CA THR A 153 -3.02 -16.38 25.29
C THR A 153 -1.87 -16.27 24.28
N GLN A 154 -1.21 -15.11 24.24
CA GLN A 154 -0.06 -14.85 23.36
C GLN A 154 1.26 -15.21 24.05
N GLY A 155 2.38 -14.70 23.49
CA GLY A 155 3.71 -14.95 24.02
C GLY A 155 3.95 -14.39 25.43
N THR A 156 5.09 -14.75 26.01
CA THR A 156 5.50 -14.34 27.36
C THR A 156 5.48 -12.82 27.53
N LEU A 157 5.94 -12.08 26.52
CA LEU A 157 6.02 -10.61 26.56
C LEU A 157 4.64 -9.95 26.62
N GLU A 158 3.69 -10.43 25.82
CA GLU A 158 2.32 -9.94 25.79
C GLU A 158 1.59 -10.25 27.10
N ARG A 159 1.83 -11.41 27.68
CA ARG A 159 1.27 -11.80 28.98
C ARG A 159 1.86 -10.96 30.12
N LEU A 160 3.15 -10.66 30.10
CA LEU A 160 3.80 -9.73 31.04
C LEU A 160 3.21 -8.32 30.90
N ALA A 161 3.08 -7.84 29.66
CA ALA A 161 2.50 -6.54 29.36
C ALA A 161 1.03 -6.44 29.84
N PHE A 162 0.25 -7.52 29.70
CA PHE A 162 -1.09 -7.62 30.29
C PHE A 162 -1.05 -7.49 31.81
N ALA A 163 -0.16 -8.22 32.51
CA ALA A 163 -0.05 -8.17 33.96
C ALA A 163 0.28 -6.76 34.47
N ILE A 164 1.19 -6.07 33.76
CA ILE A 164 1.58 -4.68 34.05
C ILE A 164 0.39 -3.73 33.88
N ALA A 165 -0.34 -3.86 32.77
CA ALA A 165 -1.51 -3.02 32.49
C ALA A 165 -2.63 -3.27 33.51
N ALA A 166 -2.91 -4.53 33.86
CA ALA A 166 -3.88 -4.89 34.88
C ALA A 166 -3.55 -4.26 36.25
N ARG A 167 -2.27 -4.33 36.66
CA ARG A 167 -1.79 -3.67 37.88
C ARG A 167 -1.94 -2.16 37.84
N TRP A 168 -1.56 -1.53 36.70
CA TRP A 168 -1.74 -0.09 36.50
C TRP A 168 -3.19 0.35 36.69
N MET A 169 -4.12 -0.48 36.21
CA MET A 169 -5.56 -0.21 36.30
C MET A 169 -6.17 -0.59 37.65
N GLY A 170 -5.39 -1.14 38.57
CA GLY A 170 -5.84 -1.51 39.92
C GLY A 170 -6.49 -2.89 40.02
N ASP A 171 -6.42 -3.72 38.97
CA ASP A 171 -6.86 -5.13 39.02
C ASP A 171 -5.71 -6.05 39.45
N ASP A 172 -5.46 -6.06 40.75
CA ASP A 172 -4.42 -6.87 41.38
C ASP A 172 -4.67 -8.37 41.23
N VAL A 173 -5.95 -8.79 41.11
CA VAL A 173 -6.29 -10.19 40.97
C VAL A 173 -5.88 -10.69 39.59
N ALA A 174 -6.20 -9.96 38.53
CA ALA A 174 -5.81 -10.30 37.18
C ALA A 174 -4.28 -10.25 37.00
N ALA A 175 -3.62 -9.22 37.53
CA ALA A 175 -2.16 -9.07 37.48
C ALA A 175 -1.45 -10.24 38.17
N ASN A 176 -1.82 -10.55 39.42
CA ASN A 176 -1.20 -11.62 40.19
C ASN A 176 -1.49 -13.01 39.60
N GLY A 177 -2.72 -13.25 39.10
CA GLY A 177 -3.08 -14.50 38.46
C GLY A 177 -2.23 -14.77 37.21
N MET A 178 -2.00 -13.75 36.38
CA MET A 178 -1.14 -13.86 35.20
C MET A 178 0.32 -14.11 35.56
N MET A 179 0.83 -13.40 36.57
CA MET A 179 2.21 -13.60 37.03
C MET A 179 2.45 -14.99 37.62
N GLN A 180 1.49 -15.53 38.40
CA GLN A 180 1.57 -16.90 38.92
C GLN A 180 1.58 -17.95 37.80
N SER A 181 0.77 -17.77 36.75
CA SER A 181 0.77 -18.65 35.58
C SER A 181 2.14 -18.62 34.85
N LEU A 182 2.68 -17.43 34.61
CA LEU A 182 3.99 -17.27 33.95
C LEU A 182 5.12 -17.87 34.76
N GLU A 183 5.13 -17.65 36.08
CA GLU A 183 6.14 -18.20 36.98
C GLU A 183 6.09 -19.73 37.05
N ALA A 184 4.89 -20.30 37.01
CA ALA A 184 4.73 -21.77 37.00
C ALA A 184 5.23 -22.39 35.68
N GLU A 185 5.08 -21.69 34.56
CA GLU A 185 5.52 -22.16 33.24
C GLU A 185 7.02 -21.91 33.00
N GLN A 186 7.55 -20.75 33.48
CA GLN A 186 8.90 -20.26 33.21
C GLN A 186 9.56 -19.71 34.50
N PRO A 187 9.85 -20.55 35.50
CA PRO A 187 10.33 -20.09 36.79
C PRO A 187 11.73 -19.45 36.76
N GLU A 188 12.55 -19.79 35.79
CA GLU A 188 13.91 -19.29 35.64
C GLU A 188 14.07 -18.15 34.61
N ASP A 189 12.96 -17.71 33.99
CA ASP A 189 13.02 -16.60 33.05
C ASP A 189 13.36 -15.30 33.78
N ALA A 190 14.49 -14.70 33.41
CA ALA A 190 15.02 -13.52 34.08
C ALA A 190 14.06 -12.33 33.99
N LEU A 191 13.37 -12.13 32.86
CA LEU A 191 12.43 -11.03 32.67
C LEU A 191 11.17 -11.24 33.51
N VAL A 192 10.65 -12.45 33.59
CA VAL A 192 9.50 -12.79 34.45
C VAL A 192 9.83 -12.48 35.92
N GLN A 193 11.03 -12.83 36.40
CA GLN A 193 11.45 -12.57 37.78
C GLN A 193 11.66 -11.06 38.03
N GLN A 194 12.19 -10.32 37.06
CA GLN A 194 12.36 -8.87 37.18
C GLN A 194 11.02 -8.14 37.22
N VAL A 195 10.07 -8.48 36.35
CA VAL A 195 8.71 -7.92 36.36
C VAL A 195 8.00 -8.24 37.66
N LYS A 196 8.12 -9.46 38.16
CA LYS A 196 7.59 -9.86 39.47
C LYS A 196 8.14 -8.99 40.62
N ALA A 197 9.44 -8.78 40.65
CA ALA A 197 10.09 -7.94 41.68
C ALA A 197 9.58 -6.49 41.61
N CYS A 198 9.43 -5.92 40.43
CA CYS A 198 8.86 -4.58 40.21
C CYS A 198 7.38 -4.50 40.66
N LEU A 199 6.57 -5.47 40.32
CA LEU A 199 5.15 -5.51 40.72
C LEU A 199 5.00 -5.67 42.25
N ALA A 200 5.86 -6.45 42.89
CA ALA A 200 5.88 -6.60 44.35
C ALA A 200 6.26 -5.27 45.03
N GLN A 201 7.27 -4.56 44.51
CA GLN A 201 7.65 -3.24 45.02
C GLN A 201 6.51 -2.21 44.81
N ALA A 202 5.87 -2.22 43.63
CA ALA A 202 4.70 -1.39 43.34
C ALA A 202 3.53 -1.66 44.31
N ALA A 203 3.30 -2.94 44.67
CA ALA A 203 2.29 -3.33 45.65
C ALA A 203 2.61 -2.78 47.05
N ALA A 204 3.88 -2.81 47.47
CA ALA A 204 4.33 -2.26 48.74
C ALA A 204 4.16 -0.72 48.83
N ILE A 205 4.36 -0.02 47.71
CA ILE A 205 4.14 1.43 47.59
C ILE A 205 2.63 1.74 47.64
N GLY A 206 1.81 1.02 46.88
CA GLY A 206 0.37 1.22 46.77
C GLY A 206 -0.40 0.90 48.07
N SER A 207 0.10 -0.03 48.89
CA SER A 207 -0.48 -0.32 50.22
C SER A 207 -0.26 0.77 51.23
N SER A 208 0.69 1.68 51.01
CA SER A 208 0.94 2.85 51.89
C SER A 208 0.07 4.07 51.52
N THR A 209 -0.63 4.04 50.40
CA THR A 209 -1.52 5.10 49.94
C THR A 209 -2.92 4.50 49.66
N THR A 210 -3.80 4.54 50.68
CA THR A 210 -5.23 4.21 50.50
C THR A 210 -5.91 5.35 49.75
N GLY A 211 -5.87 5.31 48.43
CA GLY A 211 -6.53 6.28 47.56
C GLY A 211 -6.24 5.99 46.08
N ALA A 212 -7.24 6.09 45.23
CA ALA A 212 -7.14 5.92 43.81
C ALA A 212 -5.96 6.72 43.19
N PRO A 213 -5.33 6.29 42.11
CA PRO A 213 -4.14 6.90 41.48
C PRO A 213 -4.30 8.37 41.06
N THR A 214 -5.47 8.97 41.26
CA THR A 214 -5.74 10.40 41.02
C THR A 214 -5.26 11.34 42.15
N SER A 215 -4.66 10.85 43.22
CA SER A 215 -4.20 11.68 44.34
C SER A 215 -2.72 11.48 44.75
N LEU A 216 -1.84 11.15 43.81
CA LEU A 216 -0.37 11.19 43.98
C LEU A 216 0.18 12.61 44.18
N ALA A 217 -0.67 13.59 44.48
CA ALA A 217 -0.30 14.98 44.74
C ALA A 217 0.13 15.25 46.19
N GLY A 218 0.54 14.25 46.96
CA GLY A 218 0.83 14.45 48.40
C GLY A 218 1.91 13.56 48.98
N SER A 219 3.10 13.65 48.49
CA SER A 219 4.39 13.60 49.20
C SER A 219 5.52 13.41 48.18
N VAL A 220 6.31 14.43 47.98
CA VAL A 220 7.58 14.40 47.24
C VAL A 220 8.62 13.71 48.12
N ASP A 221 8.42 12.42 48.39
CA ASP A 221 9.53 11.59 48.85
C ASP A 221 10.21 11.03 47.58
N ALA A 222 11.54 11.18 47.55
CA ALA A 222 12.38 10.86 46.41
C ALA A 222 11.95 9.54 45.74
N ALA A 223 11.80 9.56 44.42
CA ALA A 223 11.51 8.36 43.61
C ALA A 223 12.46 7.23 44.04
N ARG A 224 11.91 6.08 44.41
CA ARG A 224 12.71 4.92 44.84
C ARG A 224 13.45 4.36 43.62
N ALA A 225 14.62 3.77 43.85
CA ALA A 225 15.31 3.03 42.81
C ALA A 225 14.48 1.79 42.37
N LEU A 226 14.70 1.31 41.17
CA LEU A 226 14.22 -0.02 40.76
C LEU A 226 14.74 -1.09 41.73
N PRO A 227 14.04 -2.24 41.85
CA PRO A 227 14.51 -3.36 42.67
C PRO A 227 15.95 -3.75 42.34
N GLU A 228 16.69 -4.26 43.33
CA GLU A 228 18.06 -4.72 43.12
C GLU A 228 18.13 -5.75 42.02
N GLY A 229 19.07 -5.58 41.07
CA GLY A 229 19.27 -6.44 39.93
C GLY A 229 18.36 -6.15 38.72
N VAL A 230 17.44 -5.18 38.81
CA VAL A 230 16.59 -4.76 37.69
C VAL A 230 17.15 -3.49 37.04
N THR A 231 17.29 -3.53 35.71
CA THR A 231 17.73 -2.37 34.91
C THR A 231 16.69 -1.97 33.89
N ARG A 232 16.69 -0.71 33.45
CA ARG A 232 15.81 -0.23 32.38
C ARG A 232 16.03 -0.99 31.06
N ASP A 233 17.29 -1.30 30.76
CA ASP A 233 17.63 -2.03 29.53
C ASP A 233 17.04 -3.44 29.53
N ALA A 234 17.02 -4.10 30.69
CA ALA A 234 16.42 -5.41 30.84
C ALA A 234 14.89 -5.41 30.70
N LEU A 235 14.23 -4.28 30.99
CA LEU A 235 12.79 -4.12 30.80
C LEU A 235 12.42 -3.63 29.39
N SER A 236 13.38 -3.17 28.60
CA SER A 236 13.15 -2.60 27.26
C SER A 236 12.32 -3.48 26.31
N PRO A 237 12.36 -4.84 26.36
CA PRO A 237 11.52 -5.69 25.55
C PRO A 237 10.00 -5.47 25.74
N LEU A 238 9.59 -4.88 26.88
CA LEU A 238 8.19 -4.64 27.22
C LEU A 238 7.60 -3.37 26.60
N GLY A 239 8.36 -2.60 25.82
CA GLY A 239 7.86 -1.39 25.15
C GLY A 239 7.30 -0.35 26.12
N ALA A 240 6.09 0.17 25.85
CA ALA A 240 5.43 1.15 26.73
C ALA A 240 5.15 0.62 28.13
N SER A 241 4.92 -0.69 28.27
CA SER A 241 4.70 -1.33 29.57
C SER A 241 5.91 -1.23 30.49
N ALA A 242 7.13 -1.13 29.96
CA ALA A 242 8.33 -0.93 30.76
C ALA A 242 8.26 0.38 31.57
N SER A 243 7.86 1.47 30.94
CA SER A 243 7.73 2.78 31.60
C SER A 243 6.58 2.83 32.60
N LEU A 244 5.47 2.12 32.33
CA LEU A 244 4.38 1.93 33.30
C LEU A 244 4.90 1.18 34.53
N LEU A 245 5.59 0.09 34.32
CA LEU A 245 6.15 -0.74 35.39
C LEU A 245 7.17 0.03 36.22
N GLU A 246 8.08 0.79 35.59
CA GLU A 246 9.06 1.64 36.25
C GLU A 246 8.39 2.70 37.12
N SER A 247 7.39 3.41 36.58
CA SER A 247 6.63 4.42 37.33
C SER A 247 5.95 3.83 38.58
N MET A 248 5.33 2.66 38.44
CA MET A 248 4.69 1.98 39.57
C MET A 248 5.72 1.48 40.58
N ALA A 249 6.82 0.88 40.15
CA ALA A 249 7.83 0.30 41.03
C ALA A 249 8.63 1.36 41.79
N THR A 250 8.87 2.53 41.18
CA THR A 250 9.60 3.63 41.78
C THR A 250 8.72 4.60 42.57
N GLY A 251 7.41 4.59 42.30
CA GLY A 251 6.47 5.60 42.81
C GLY A 251 6.66 6.97 42.14
N ASP A 252 7.31 7.02 40.96
CA ASP A 252 7.55 8.27 40.24
C ASP A 252 6.26 8.74 39.55
N ALA A 253 5.53 9.61 40.21
CA ALA A 253 4.30 10.20 39.70
C ALA A 253 4.52 11.05 38.44
N ALA A 254 5.69 11.68 38.29
CA ALA A 254 5.99 12.49 37.10
C ALA A 254 6.18 11.59 35.86
N LEU A 255 6.87 10.46 36.01
CA LEU A 255 7.00 9.46 34.98
C LEU A 255 5.63 8.89 34.62
N GLY A 256 4.80 8.55 35.61
CA GLY A 256 3.45 8.07 35.40
C GLY A 256 2.57 9.05 34.60
N ALA A 257 2.63 10.33 34.95
CA ALA A 257 1.92 11.39 34.21
C ALA A 257 2.42 11.53 32.79
N GLN A 258 3.73 11.43 32.53
CA GLN A 258 4.29 11.46 31.17
C GLN A 258 3.80 10.28 30.32
N VAL A 259 3.76 9.08 30.90
CA VAL A 259 3.26 7.88 30.20
C VAL A 259 1.77 8.02 29.86
N ALA A 260 0.96 8.49 30.80
CA ALA A 260 -0.47 8.73 30.58
C ALA A 260 -0.72 9.81 29.52
N GLU A 261 0.05 10.90 29.55
CA GLU A 261 -0.03 11.97 28.54
C GLU A 261 0.36 11.45 27.15
N ARG A 262 1.44 10.67 27.04
CA ARG A 262 1.83 10.03 25.79
C ARG A 262 0.73 9.10 25.27
N ALA A 263 0.20 8.21 26.10
CA ALA A 263 -0.89 7.31 25.76
C ALA A 263 -2.13 8.08 25.27
N THR A 264 -2.47 9.18 25.95
CA THR A 264 -3.58 10.06 25.58
C THR A 264 -3.36 10.71 24.20
N ARG A 265 -2.16 11.18 23.89
CA ARG A 265 -1.83 11.73 22.56
C ARG A 265 -1.95 10.67 21.47
N ILE A 266 -1.44 9.47 21.71
CA ILE A 266 -1.53 8.36 20.76
C ILE A 266 -3.00 7.98 20.51
N ALA A 267 -3.78 7.82 21.58
CA ALA A 267 -5.20 7.47 21.45
C ALA A 267 -5.99 8.57 20.70
N ALA A 268 -5.75 9.85 21.01
CA ALA A 268 -6.36 10.96 20.28
C ALA A 268 -6.00 10.94 18.79
N SER A 269 -4.74 10.62 18.46
CA SER A 269 -4.29 10.49 17.07
C SER A 269 -4.95 9.33 16.36
N VAL A 270 -5.08 8.17 17.02
CA VAL A 270 -5.78 6.99 16.48
C VAL A 270 -7.27 7.30 16.25
N VAL A 271 -7.95 7.92 17.23
CA VAL A 271 -9.35 8.36 17.09
C VAL A 271 -9.50 9.36 15.93
N GLY A 272 -8.57 10.32 15.81
CA GLY A 272 -8.55 11.26 14.70
C GLY A 272 -8.38 10.57 13.34
N PHE A 273 -7.47 9.58 13.27
CA PHE A 273 -7.27 8.76 12.07
C PHE A 273 -8.55 8.01 11.68
N PHE A 274 -9.23 7.36 12.62
CA PHE A 274 -10.49 6.68 12.36
C PHE A 274 -11.60 7.65 11.97
N GLY A 275 -11.64 8.85 12.55
CA GLY A 275 -12.56 9.92 12.14
C GLY A 275 -12.36 10.32 10.67
N ILE A 276 -11.11 10.53 10.24
CA ILE A 276 -10.77 10.80 8.84
C ILE A 276 -11.16 9.62 7.94
N ALA A 277 -10.89 8.38 8.36
CA ALA A 277 -11.25 7.19 7.61
C ALA A 277 -12.78 7.05 7.45
N LEU A 278 -13.56 7.40 8.46
CA LEU A 278 -15.03 7.39 8.40
C LEU A 278 -15.57 8.42 7.39
N VAL A 279 -15.02 9.63 7.38
CA VAL A 279 -15.37 10.65 6.39
C VAL A 279 -14.98 10.17 4.98
N ALA A 280 -13.79 9.61 4.82
CA ALA A 280 -13.32 9.04 3.56
C ALA A 280 -14.21 7.88 3.10
N LEU A 281 -14.66 7.01 4.01
CA LEU A 281 -15.61 5.94 3.73
C LEU A 281 -16.91 6.50 3.13
N ALA A 282 -17.50 7.50 3.76
CA ALA A 282 -18.74 8.11 3.26
C ALA A 282 -18.55 8.71 1.86
N ILE A 283 -17.49 9.48 1.66
CA ILE A 283 -17.14 10.07 0.34
C ILE A 283 -16.89 8.96 -0.69
N GLY A 284 -16.17 7.92 -0.30
CA GLY A 284 -15.83 6.78 -1.16
C GLY A 284 -17.06 6.02 -1.63
N VAL A 285 -17.96 5.66 -0.71
CA VAL A 285 -19.23 4.98 -1.03
C VAL A 285 -20.07 5.83 -1.98
N ILE A 286 -20.29 7.11 -1.67
CA ILE A 286 -21.05 8.04 -2.53
C ILE A 286 -20.42 8.09 -3.93
N THR A 287 -19.08 8.21 -4.01
CA THR A 287 -18.39 8.29 -5.30
C THR A 287 -18.56 7.00 -6.09
N LEU A 288 -18.40 5.82 -5.47
CA LEU A 288 -18.58 4.52 -6.13
C LEU A 288 -20.02 4.33 -6.61
N VAL A 289 -21.04 4.77 -5.85
CA VAL A 289 -22.44 4.74 -6.27
C VAL A 289 -22.65 5.63 -7.49
N ILE A 290 -22.14 6.87 -7.47
CA ILE A 290 -22.23 7.78 -8.62
C ILE A 290 -21.58 7.17 -9.87
N LEU A 291 -20.41 6.57 -9.74
CA LEU A 291 -19.72 5.92 -10.84
C LEU A 291 -20.50 4.69 -11.36
N SER A 292 -21.10 3.90 -10.47
CA SER A 292 -21.93 2.75 -10.85
C SER A 292 -23.18 3.18 -11.63
N VAL A 293 -23.86 4.25 -11.18
CA VAL A 293 -25.00 4.83 -11.91
C VAL A 293 -24.58 5.37 -13.28
N LYS A 294 -23.43 6.03 -13.37
CA LYS A 294 -22.90 6.49 -14.67
C LYS A 294 -22.56 5.32 -15.58
N ALA A 295 -21.96 4.26 -15.08
CA ALA A 295 -21.65 3.07 -15.85
C ALA A 295 -22.92 2.40 -16.40
N SER A 296 -23.96 2.26 -15.57
CA SER A 296 -25.24 1.67 -15.98
C SER A 296 -26.02 2.54 -16.98
N SER A 297 -25.82 3.86 -16.96
CA SER A 297 -26.42 4.79 -17.93
C SER A 297 -25.69 4.86 -19.29
N GLY A 298 -24.64 4.05 -19.47
CA GLY A 298 -23.85 4.03 -20.70
C GLY A 298 -22.91 5.22 -20.88
N ALA A 299 -22.67 6.02 -19.82
CA ALA A 299 -21.71 7.12 -19.88
C ALA A 299 -20.30 6.61 -20.12
N PRO A 300 -19.43 7.35 -20.85
CA PRO A 300 -18.06 6.92 -21.10
C PRO A 300 -17.27 6.89 -19.78
N MET A 301 -16.77 5.70 -19.44
CA MET A 301 -16.04 5.43 -18.19
C MET A 301 -14.52 5.40 -18.38
N SER A 302 -14.03 5.37 -19.62
CA SER A 302 -12.59 5.28 -19.90
C SER A 302 -12.05 6.52 -20.58
N ARG A 303 -10.90 6.98 -20.11
CA ARG A 303 -10.08 8.03 -20.72
C ARG A 303 -8.69 7.54 -21.09
N LEU A 304 -8.47 6.22 -21.08
CA LEU A 304 -7.22 5.67 -21.57
C LEU A 304 -7.01 6.02 -23.03
N ALA A 305 -5.79 6.44 -23.37
CA ALA A 305 -5.40 6.58 -24.76
C ALA A 305 -5.55 5.22 -25.47
N PRO A 306 -6.06 5.17 -26.71
CA PRO A 306 -6.10 3.93 -27.48
C PRO A 306 -4.69 3.34 -27.61
N THR A 307 -4.57 2.01 -27.53
CA THR A 307 -3.29 1.36 -27.87
C THR A 307 -3.09 1.46 -29.37
N LEU A 308 -1.97 2.03 -29.79
CA LEU A 308 -1.63 2.17 -31.21
C LEU A 308 -1.43 0.80 -31.83
N LEU A 309 -1.78 0.69 -33.11
CA LEU A 309 -1.52 -0.53 -33.88
C LEU A 309 -0.02 -0.83 -33.90
N GLY A 310 0.36 -2.04 -33.53
CA GLY A 310 1.76 -2.46 -33.41
C GLY A 310 2.36 -2.35 -32.00
N HIS A 311 1.68 -1.71 -31.04
CA HIS A 311 2.12 -1.65 -29.63
C HIS A 311 1.43 -2.69 -28.75
N GLN A 312 0.54 -3.49 -29.32
CA GLN A 312 -0.16 -4.54 -28.59
C GLN A 312 0.83 -5.58 -28.06
N GLY A 313 0.78 -5.82 -26.75
CA GLY A 313 1.68 -6.74 -26.06
C GLY A 313 2.98 -6.13 -25.55
N ILE A 314 3.43 -4.98 -26.06
CA ILE A 314 4.68 -4.33 -25.60
C ILE A 314 4.62 -3.98 -24.11
N HIS A 315 3.45 -3.59 -23.59
CA HIS A 315 3.26 -3.29 -22.16
C HIS A 315 3.39 -4.55 -21.29
N ILE A 316 2.96 -5.71 -21.78
CA ILE A 316 3.16 -6.99 -21.08
C ILE A 316 4.63 -7.39 -21.11
N GLU A 317 5.32 -7.18 -22.25
CA GLU A 317 6.77 -7.40 -22.35
C GLU A 317 7.55 -6.48 -21.40
N LEU A 318 7.13 -5.21 -21.26
CA LEU A 318 7.70 -4.26 -20.28
C LEU A 318 7.56 -4.80 -18.86
N PHE A 319 6.36 -5.25 -18.48
CA PHE A 319 6.13 -5.82 -17.16
C PHE A 319 6.94 -7.09 -16.94
N ALA A 320 7.04 -7.98 -17.96
CA ALA A 320 7.89 -9.15 -17.89
C ALA A 320 9.37 -8.81 -17.71
N ALA A 321 9.88 -7.76 -18.38
CA ALA A 321 11.25 -7.29 -18.20
C ALA A 321 11.49 -6.79 -16.76
N TRP A 322 10.52 -6.11 -16.16
CA TRP A 322 10.58 -5.71 -14.76
C TRP A 322 10.56 -6.94 -13.83
N VAL A 323 9.71 -7.94 -14.05
CA VAL A 323 9.70 -9.19 -13.27
C VAL A 323 11.05 -9.90 -13.35
N VAL A 324 11.67 -9.98 -14.53
CA VAL A 324 13.03 -10.52 -14.67
C VAL A 324 14.03 -9.73 -13.82
N TYR A 325 13.94 -8.40 -13.84
CA TYR A 325 14.78 -7.55 -13.00
C TYR A 325 14.61 -7.87 -11.51
N GLU A 326 13.38 -7.98 -11.00
CA GLU A 326 13.12 -8.29 -9.58
C GLU A 326 13.65 -9.67 -9.18
N VAL A 327 13.48 -10.68 -10.04
CA VAL A 327 14.04 -12.02 -9.81
C VAL A 327 15.58 -11.97 -9.76
N LEU A 328 16.21 -11.27 -10.70
CA LEU A 328 17.66 -11.11 -10.71
C LEU A 328 18.16 -10.33 -9.49
N LEU A 329 17.44 -9.28 -9.10
CA LEU A 329 17.75 -8.52 -7.87
C LEU A 329 17.67 -9.43 -6.64
N GLY A 330 16.62 -10.24 -6.52
CA GLY A 330 16.48 -11.21 -5.44
C GLY A 330 17.63 -12.23 -5.40
N VAL A 331 18.05 -12.76 -6.56
CA VAL A 331 19.20 -13.66 -6.65
C VAL A 331 20.51 -12.96 -6.25
N VAL A 332 20.71 -11.71 -6.65
CA VAL A 332 21.90 -10.92 -6.24
C VAL A 332 21.86 -10.66 -4.73
N ALA A 333 20.74 -10.25 -4.20
CA ALA A 333 20.57 -9.96 -2.78
C ALA A 333 20.78 -11.19 -1.89
N SER A 334 20.47 -12.41 -2.38
CA SER A 334 20.78 -13.66 -1.67
C SER A 334 22.29 -14.01 -1.62
N ARG A 335 23.13 -13.28 -2.35
CA ARG A 335 24.58 -13.53 -2.43
C ARG A 335 25.42 -12.35 -1.95
N VAL A 336 24.82 -11.17 -1.89
CA VAL A 336 25.49 -9.91 -1.53
C VAL A 336 24.65 -9.24 -0.44
N ASP A 337 25.29 -8.85 0.66
CA ASP A 337 24.62 -8.07 1.70
C ASP A 337 24.24 -6.67 1.17
N LEU A 338 23.04 -6.59 0.56
CA LEU A 338 22.49 -5.31 0.12
C LEU A 338 22.01 -4.45 1.30
N ALA A 339 21.74 -5.06 2.46
CA ALA A 339 21.35 -4.32 3.66
C ALA A 339 22.52 -3.47 4.17
N GLY A 340 23.76 -3.93 3.99
CA GLY A 340 24.96 -3.16 4.28
C GLY A 340 25.11 -1.87 3.47
N LEU A 341 24.40 -1.74 2.34
CA LEU A 341 24.34 -0.49 1.54
C LEU A 341 23.40 0.56 2.14
N GLY A 342 22.65 0.19 3.18
CA GLY A 342 21.68 1.05 3.83
C GLY A 342 20.47 1.39 2.94
N THR A 343 19.57 2.20 3.47
CA THR A 343 18.28 2.56 2.82
C THR A 343 18.47 3.18 1.44
N ILE A 344 19.51 3.99 1.23
CA ILE A 344 19.79 4.64 -0.08
C ILE A 344 20.15 3.58 -1.13
N GLY A 345 20.91 2.55 -0.75
CA GLY A 345 21.22 1.44 -1.64
C GLY A 345 19.95 0.72 -2.09
N VAL A 346 19.08 0.37 -1.15
CA VAL A 346 17.79 -0.29 -1.44
C VAL A 346 16.95 0.56 -2.40
N ILE A 347 16.80 1.87 -2.14
CA ILE A 347 16.07 2.79 -3.04
C ILE A 347 16.66 2.78 -4.44
N THR A 348 17.99 2.86 -4.53
CA THR A 348 18.68 2.90 -5.83
C THR A 348 18.39 1.63 -6.61
N PHE A 349 18.50 0.46 -5.99
CA PHE A 349 18.17 -0.80 -6.64
C PHE A 349 16.70 -0.88 -7.04
N GLN A 350 15.76 -0.47 -6.20
CA GLN A 350 14.34 -0.42 -6.59
C GLN A 350 14.12 0.51 -7.80
N ALA A 351 14.74 1.68 -7.81
CA ALA A 351 14.63 2.63 -8.91
C ALA A 351 15.23 2.10 -10.22
N LEU A 352 16.26 1.26 -10.16
CA LEU A 352 16.83 0.60 -11.34
C LEU A 352 15.82 -0.31 -12.06
N GLY A 353 14.78 -0.80 -11.37
CA GLY A 353 13.66 -1.52 -11.97
C GLY A 353 12.97 -0.73 -13.09
N LEU A 354 13.04 0.62 -13.07
CA LEU A 354 12.55 1.47 -14.16
C LEU A 354 13.36 1.31 -15.47
N LEU A 355 14.52 0.67 -15.46
CA LEU A 355 15.22 0.34 -16.69
C LEU A 355 14.38 -0.59 -17.60
N ALA A 356 13.40 -1.28 -17.06
CA ALA A 356 12.40 -1.99 -17.84
C ALA A 356 11.67 -1.09 -18.86
N LEU A 357 11.55 0.22 -18.58
CA LEU A 357 11.00 1.22 -19.51
C LEU A 357 11.85 1.40 -20.79
N ALA A 358 13.09 0.97 -20.78
CA ALA A 358 13.92 0.94 -21.99
C ALA A 358 13.47 -0.14 -22.99
N TRP A 359 12.81 -1.21 -22.51
CA TRP A 359 12.38 -2.33 -23.36
C TRP A 359 11.46 -1.90 -24.51
N PRO A 360 10.38 -1.12 -24.30
CA PRO A 360 9.58 -0.59 -25.40
C PRO A 360 10.38 0.22 -26.43
N ALA A 361 11.38 1.00 -25.98
CA ALA A 361 12.24 1.75 -26.88
C ALA A 361 13.12 0.80 -27.73
N VAL A 362 13.68 -0.25 -27.15
CA VAL A 362 14.39 -1.33 -27.86
C VAL A 362 13.48 -2.01 -28.90
N ARG A 363 12.19 -2.15 -28.58
CA ARG A 363 11.17 -2.67 -29.50
C ARG A 363 10.74 -1.65 -30.57
N GLY A 364 11.33 -0.44 -30.57
CA GLY A 364 11.10 0.63 -31.54
C GLY A 364 9.90 1.53 -31.24
N MET A 365 9.35 1.49 -30.02
CA MET A 365 8.28 2.38 -29.60
C MET A 365 8.85 3.77 -29.29
N PRO A 366 8.36 4.86 -29.92
CA PRO A 366 8.80 6.20 -29.62
C PRO A 366 8.46 6.59 -28.18
N TRP A 367 9.33 7.35 -27.51
CA TRP A 367 9.11 7.82 -26.14
C TRP A 367 7.82 8.63 -25.98
N SER A 368 7.46 9.44 -27.00
CA SER A 368 6.19 10.19 -27.02
C SER A 368 4.98 9.29 -26.84
N ASP A 369 4.97 8.15 -27.56
CA ASP A 369 3.86 7.21 -27.56
C ASP A 369 3.85 6.40 -26.26
N LEU A 370 5.02 5.91 -25.83
CA LEU A 370 5.20 5.23 -24.57
C LEU A 370 4.70 6.08 -23.40
N ARG A 371 5.13 7.33 -23.30
CA ARG A 371 4.73 8.26 -22.27
C ARG A 371 3.20 8.47 -22.23
N LEU A 372 2.58 8.61 -23.40
CA LEU A 372 1.14 8.78 -23.53
C LEU A 372 0.39 7.52 -23.11
N GLU A 373 0.80 6.35 -23.61
CA GLU A 373 0.15 5.08 -23.33
C GLU A 373 0.32 4.65 -21.87
N LEU A 374 1.49 4.86 -21.28
CA LEU A 374 1.71 4.66 -19.83
C LEU A 374 0.89 5.64 -18.99
N GLY A 375 0.52 6.81 -19.53
CA GLY A 375 -0.17 7.87 -18.79
C GLY A 375 0.77 8.77 -17.98
N LEU A 376 2.04 8.86 -18.38
CA LEU A 376 3.01 9.80 -17.84
C LEU A 376 2.74 11.22 -18.40
N THR A 377 1.56 11.73 -18.07
CA THR A 377 1.04 13.04 -18.48
C THR A 377 0.41 13.72 -17.28
N LEU A 378 0.38 15.06 -17.29
CA LEU A 378 -0.26 15.84 -16.22
C LEU A 378 -1.80 15.78 -16.27
N GLY A 379 -2.39 14.98 -17.17
CA GLY A 379 -3.85 14.83 -17.27
C GLY A 379 -4.56 16.17 -17.49
N ALA A 380 -5.55 16.46 -16.65
CA ALA A 380 -6.29 17.74 -16.69
C ALA A 380 -5.69 18.81 -15.77
N GLY A 381 -4.41 18.69 -15.41
CA GLY A 381 -3.66 19.61 -14.55
C GLY A 381 -3.49 19.08 -13.12
N VAL A 382 -2.38 19.46 -12.49
CA VAL A 382 -1.93 18.91 -11.20
C VAL A 382 -3.01 19.00 -10.11
N LEU A 383 -3.65 20.14 -9.92
CA LEU A 383 -4.68 20.31 -8.88
C LEU A 383 -5.87 19.36 -9.06
N ARG A 384 -6.31 19.17 -10.31
CA ARG A 384 -7.43 18.27 -10.60
C ARG A 384 -7.03 16.81 -10.41
N GLU A 385 -5.83 16.43 -10.80
CA GLU A 385 -5.32 15.08 -10.57
C GLU A 385 -5.10 14.82 -9.07
N THR A 386 -4.66 15.82 -8.30
CA THR A 386 -4.55 15.72 -6.83
C THR A 386 -5.93 15.46 -6.20
N ALA A 387 -6.95 16.22 -6.58
CA ALA A 387 -8.31 15.99 -6.09
C ALA A 387 -8.82 14.57 -6.43
N TRP A 388 -8.54 14.07 -7.62
CA TRP A 388 -8.84 12.69 -8.00
C TRP A 388 -7.99 11.66 -7.26
N GLY A 389 -6.76 11.99 -6.88
CA GLY A 389 -5.93 11.15 -6.02
C GLY A 389 -6.51 11.00 -4.61
N VAL A 390 -6.98 12.09 -4.01
CA VAL A 390 -7.70 12.05 -2.74
C VAL A 390 -8.99 11.23 -2.87
N LEU A 391 -9.77 11.42 -3.94
CA LEU A 391 -10.95 10.59 -4.21
C LEU A 391 -10.61 9.12 -4.43
N ALA A 392 -9.46 8.80 -5.06
CA ALA A 392 -8.98 7.43 -5.21
C ALA A 392 -8.78 6.76 -3.85
N TRP A 393 -8.13 7.47 -2.92
CA TRP A 393 -7.96 7.00 -1.56
C TRP A 393 -9.30 6.85 -0.82
N CYS A 394 -10.21 7.83 -0.94
CA CYS A 394 -11.56 7.70 -0.36
C CYS A 394 -12.31 6.47 -0.90
N MET A 395 -12.24 6.19 -2.21
CA MET A 395 -12.85 4.99 -2.82
C MET A 395 -12.16 3.70 -2.38
N ALA A 396 -10.86 3.76 -2.08
CA ALA A 396 -10.13 2.61 -1.56
C ALA A 396 -10.65 2.16 -0.19
N VAL A 397 -11.06 3.08 0.69
CA VAL A 397 -11.51 2.75 2.05
C VAL A 397 -12.66 1.72 2.07
N PRO A 398 -13.82 1.92 1.42
CA PRO A 398 -14.87 0.91 1.38
C PRO A 398 -14.43 -0.39 0.68
N MET A 399 -13.58 -0.32 -0.34
CA MET A 399 -13.08 -1.51 -1.03
C MET A 399 -12.15 -2.31 -0.11
N VAL A 400 -11.27 -1.64 0.64
CA VAL A 400 -10.37 -2.26 1.63
C VAL A 400 -11.17 -2.91 2.77
N LEU A 401 -12.27 -2.31 3.22
CA LEU A 401 -13.16 -2.95 4.21
C LEU A 401 -13.70 -4.29 3.70
N VAL A 402 -14.11 -4.36 2.44
CA VAL A 402 -14.48 -5.65 1.80
C VAL A 402 -13.28 -6.59 1.76
N GLY A 403 -12.11 -6.08 1.40
CA GLY A 403 -10.84 -6.83 1.42
C GLY A 403 -10.53 -7.41 2.80
N ILE A 404 -10.72 -6.64 3.88
CA ILE A 404 -10.53 -7.10 5.26
C ILE A 404 -11.49 -8.26 5.59
N VAL A 405 -12.78 -8.13 5.26
CA VAL A 405 -13.74 -9.21 5.47
C VAL A 405 -13.32 -10.48 4.72
N LEU A 406 -12.91 -10.35 3.46
CA LEU A 406 -12.42 -11.49 2.67
C LEU A 406 -11.12 -12.09 3.27
N SER A 407 -10.23 -11.26 3.79
CA SER A 407 -9.00 -11.71 4.45
C SER A 407 -9.29 -12.45 5.77
N LEU A 408 -10.27 -11.98 6.55
CA LEU A 408 -10.70 -12.68 7.75
C LEU A 408 -11.33 -14.05 7.42
N VAL A 409 -12.17 -14.12 6.39
CA VAL A 409 -12.72 -15.39 5.90
C VAL A 409 -11.60 -16.32 5.42
N LEU A 410 -10.64 -15.80 4.67
CA LEU A 410 -9.48 -16.56 4.20
C LEU A 410 -8.62 -17.07 5.36
N GLY A 411 -8.38 -16.23 6.37
CA GLY A 411 -7.67 -16.61 7.59
C GLY A 411 -8.38 -17.72 8.34
N TRP A 412 -9.70 -17.61 8.49
CA TRP A 412 -10.51 -18.67 9.09
C TRP A 412 -10.42 -20.00 8.32
N LEU A 413 -10.44 -19.95 6.99
CA LEU A 413 -10.34 -21.15 6.14
C LEU A 413 -8.95 -21.80 6.18
N LEU A 414 -7.89 -20.99 6.28
CA LEU A 414 -6.50 -21.46 6.24
C LEU A 414 -5.89 -21.69 7.64
N GLY A 415 -6.60 -21.34 8.71
CA GLY A 415 -6.10 -21.45 10.09
C GLY A 415 -5.02 -20.42 10.44
N GLY A 416 -4.94 -19.29 9.71
CA GLY A 416 -3.96 -18.21 9.92
C GLY A 416 -4.61 -16.95 10.52
N SER A 417 -3.77 -16.04 11.04
CA SER A 417 -4.18 -14.77 11.61
C SER A 417 -3.53 -13.58 10.92
N LEU A 418 -4.28 -12.48 10.74
CA LEU A 418 -3.74 -11.21 10.22
C LEU A 418 -2.72 -10.57 11.17
N SER A 419 -2.74 -10.93 12.46
CA SER A 419 -1.80 -10.41 13.46
C SER A 419 -0.37 -10.96 13.32
N GLU A 420 -0.19 -12.07 12.59
CA GLU A 420 1.12 -12.69 12.37
C GLU A 420 1.93 -12.01 11.26
N ALA A 421 1.28 -11.17 10.45
CA ALA A 421 1.96 -10.48 9.36
C ALA A 421 2.77 -9.30 9.88
N SER A 422 4.08 -9.36 9.74
CA SER A 422 5.00 -8.25 9.97
C SER A 422 5.36 -7.57 8.64
N HIS A 423 5.66 -6.28 8.70
CA HIS A 423 6.15 -5.53 7.54
C HIS A 423 7.56 -5.01 7.84
N PRO A 424 8.55 -5.19 6.94
CA PRO A 424 9.92 -4.71 7.13
C PRO A 424 10.01 -3.23 7.50
N LEU A 425 9.04 -2.42 7.07
CA LEU A 425 8.91 -1.01 7.42
C LEU A 425 8.82 -0.77 8.94
N GLN A 426 8.14 -1.65 9.69
CA GLN A 426 7.95 -1.46 11.15
C GLN A 426 9.28 -1.57 11.88
N GLU A 427 10.08 -2.59 11.56
CA GLU A 427 11.41 -2.76 12.14
C GLU A 427 12.35 -1.62 11.73
N GLY A 428 12.34 -1.25 10.43
CA GLY A 428 13.08 -0.11 9.92
C GLY A 428 12.74 1.20 10.62
N LEU A 429 11.47 1.48 10.91
CA LEU A 429 11.04 2.68 11.63
C LEU A 429 11.45 2.67 13.10
N ARG A 430 11.37 1.50 13.78
CA ARG A 430 11.77 1.37 15.20
C ARG A 430 13.23 1.71 15.42
N SER A 431 14.12 1.15 14.59
CA SER A 431 15.57 1.29 14.72
C SER A 431 16.11 2.59 14.14
N SER A 432 15.30 3.39 13.40
CA SER A 432 15.76 4.56 12.68
C SER A 432 15.93 5.80 13.55
N SER A 433 16.98 6.58 13.26
CA SER A 433 17.14 7.96 13.72
C SER A 433 16.09 8.89 13.05
N ALA A 434 15.99 10.13 13.52
CA ALA A 434 15.09 11.12 12.91
C ALA A 434 15.33 11.30 11.40
N GLY A 435 16.61 11.32 10.96
CA GLY A 435 16.96 11.36 9.54
C GLY A 435 16.52 10.10 8.78
N GLY A 436 16.68 8.93 9.40
CA GLY A 436 16.22 7.65 8.85
C GLY A 436 14.70 7.60 8.66
N ILE A 437 13.93 8.15 9.60
CA ILE A 437 12.47 8.26 9.48
C ILE A 437 12.06 9.08 8.26
N VAL A 438 12.71 10.23 8.03
CA VAL A 438 12.42 11.06 6.84
C VAL A 438 12.69 10.27 5.56
N ILE A 439 13.79 9.51 5.51
CA ILE A 439 14.12 8.67 4.36
C ILE A 439 13.06 7.60 4.16
N TRP A 440 12.66 6.87 5.21
CA TRP A 440 11.60 5.86 5.14
C TRP A 440 10.27 6.45 4.66
N TYR A 441 9.95 7.65 5.13
CA TYR A 441 8.74 8.36 4.69
C TYR A 441 8.78 8.69 3.20
N LEU A 442 9.90 9.23 2.71
CA LEU A 442 10.10 9.53 1.28
C LEU A 442 10.03 8.26 0.43
N VAL A 443 10.65 7.17 0.88
CA VAL A 443 10.61 5.89 0.16
C VAL A 443 9.18 5.37 0.07
N ALA A 444 8.53 5.20 1.20
CA ALA A 444 7.22 4.54 1.25
C ALA A 444 6.09 5.40 0.66
N ALA A 445 6.13 6.73 0.88
CA ALA A 445 5.05 7.62 0.47
C ALA A 445 5.28 8.35 -0.86
N VAL A 446 6.51 8.31 -1.42
CA VAL A 446 6.80 9.00 -2.68
C VAL A 446 7.41 8.06 -3.71
N VAL A 447 8.56 7.46 -3.38
CA VAL A 447 9.34 6.69 -4.36
C VAL A 447 8.58 5.41 -4.77
N ALA A 448 8.19 4.59 -3.80
CA ALA A 448 7.49 3.34 -4.09
C ALA A 448 6.17 3.56 -4.86
N PRO A 449 5.25 4.47 -4.45
CA PRO A 449 4.05 4.76 -5.22
C PRO A 449 4.32 5.19 -6.66
N VAL A 450 5.33 6.01 -6.91
CA VAL A 450 5.67 6.43 -8.28
C VAL A 450 6.13 5.25 -9.12
N LEU A 451 7.05 4.43 -8.60
CA LEU A 451 7.59 3.27 -9.30
C LEU A 451 6.50 2.23 -9.58
N GLU A 452 5.72 1.90 -8.56
CA GLU A 452 4.68 0.88 -8.63
C GLU A 452 3.55 1.28 -9.57
N GLU A 453 3.10 2.54 -9.55
CA GLU A 453 2.05 2.98 -10.47
C GLU A 453 2.53 2.96 -11.94
N ILE A 454 3.79 3.29 -12.22
CA ILE A 454 4.36 3.20 -13.56
C ILE A 454 4.36 1.75 -14.05
N ILE A 455 4.82 0.82 -13.24
CA ILE A 455 4.96 -0.59 -13.60
C ILE A 455 3.60 -1.30 -13.65
N PHE A 456 2.75 -1.11 -12.63
CA PHE A 456 1.48 -1.83 -12.54
C PHE A 456 0.37 -1.18 -13.35
N ARG A 457 0.12 0.14 -13.20
CA ARG A 457 -1.00 0.81 -13.90
C ARG A 457 -0.58 1.29 -15.28
N GLY A 458 0.68 1.71 -15.45
CA GLY A 458 1.23 2.04 -16.75
C GLY A 458 1.55 0.81 -17.58
N GLY A 459 2.21 -0.20 -16.99
CA GLY A 459 2.64 -1.44 -17.66
C GLY A 459 1.56 -2.51 -17.67
N LEU A 460 1.43 -3.26 -16.56
CA LEU A 460 0.59 -4.47 -16.50
C LEU A 460 -0.88 -4.20 -16.81
N TYR A 461 -1.52 -3.27 -16.09
CA TYR A 461 -2.93 -2.93 -16.30
C TYR A 461 -3.18 -2.48 -17.75
N ARG A 462 -2.32 -1.61 -18.27
CA ARG A 462 -2.40 -1.15 -19.65
C ARG A 462 -2.31 -2.29 -20.66
N GLY A 463 -1.38 -3.23 -20.44
CA GLY A 463 -1.22 -4.41 -21.27
C GLY A 463 -2.43 -5.33 -21.24
N LEU A 464 -2.99 -5.58 -20.04
CA LEU A 464 -4.21 -6.36 -19.86
C LEU A 464 -5.41 -5.71 -20.58
N ARG A 465 -5.58 -4.37 -20.48
CA ARG A 465 -6.62 -3.62 -21.20
C ARG A 465 -6.48 -3.75 -22.72
N GLY A 466 -5.23 -3.79 -23.22
CA GLY A 466 -4.98 -4.07 -24.64
C GLY A 466 -5.39 -5.50 -25.03
N GLY A 467 -5.02 -6.50 -24.22
CA GLY A 467 -5.34 -7.90 -24.45
C GLY A 467 -6.83 -8.24 -24.34
N THR A 468 -7.59 -7.49 -23.52
CA THR A 468 -9.04 -7.68 -23.31
C THR A 468 -9.89 -6.72 -24.14
N SER A 469 -9.32 -6.01 -25.11
CA SER A 469 -10.00 -4.98 -25.93
C SER A 469 -11.19 -5.50 -26.74
N GLY A 470 -11.26 -6.81 -27.01
CA GLY A 470 -12.41 -7.48 -27.66
C GLY A 470 -13.62 -7.69 -26.74
N MET A 471 -13.50 -7.48 -25.43
CA MET A 471 -14.61 -7.59 -24.48
C MET A 471 -15.42 -6.28 -24.43
N PRO A 472 -16.67 -6.31 -23.92
CA PRO A 472 -17.39 -5.10 -23.54
C PRO A 472 -16.52 -4.26 -22.59
N ILE A 473 -16.53 -2.93 -22.76
CA ILE A 473 -15.58 -2.03 -22.08
C ILE A 473 -15.54 -2.22 -20.56
N LEU A 474 -16.71 -2.36 -19.93
CA LEU A 474 -16.81 -2.54 -18.48
C LEU A 474 -16.21 -3.90 -18.05
N ALA A 475 -16.50 -4.97 -18.76
CA ALA A 475 -15.94 -6.29 -18.50
C ALA A 475 -14.41 -6.28 -18.64
N SER A 476 -13.90 -5.67 -19.71
CA SER A 476 -12.46 -5.49 -19.93
C SER A 476 -11.80 -4.68 -18.79
N MET A 477 -12.44 -3.59 -18.32
CA MET A 477 -11.97 -2.79 -17.18
C MET A 477 -11.87 -3.64 -15.91
N VAL A 478 -12.95 -4.34 -15.56
CA VAL A 478 -13.04 -5.14 -14.33
C VAL A 478 -12.04 -6.30 -14.36
N VAL A 479 -12.00 -7.08 -15.43
CA VAL A 479 -11.08 -8.22 -15.58
C VAL A 479 -9.61 -7.75 -15.50
N SER A 480 -9.28 -6.68 -16.22
CA SER A 480 -7.91 -6.14 -16.21
C SER A 480 -7.52 -5.58 -14.84
N ALA A 481 -8.46 -4.87 -14.16
CA ALA A 481 -8.21 -4.35 -12.83
C ALA A 481 -8.03 -5.48 -11.81
N LEU A 482 -8.89 -6.50 -11.85
CA LEU A 482 -8.80 -7.64 -10.95
C LEU A 482 -7.48 -8.39 -11.12
N LEU A 483 -7.10 -8.74 -12.35
CA LEU A 483 -5.85 -9.47 -12.62
C LEU A 483 -4.62 -8.64 -12.23
N SER A 484 -4.57 -7.36 -12.59
CA SER A 484 -3.46 -6.48 -12.22
C SER A 484 -3.34 -6.31 -10.71
N SER A 485 -4.48 -6.21 -10.01
CA SER A 485 -4.51 -6.03 -8.56
C SER A 485 -4.15 -7.31 -7.81
N LEU A 486 -4.54 -8.47 -8.32
CA LEU A 486 -4.13 -9.76 -7.75
C LEU A 486 -2.61 -9.98 -7.86
N VAL A 487 -2.02 -9.68 -9.02
CA VAL A 487 -0.56 -9.77 -9.20
C VAL A 487 0.14 -8.79 -8.26
N PHE A 488 -0.34 -7.53 -8.19
CA PHE A 488 0.20 -6.53 -7.27
C PHE A 488 0.18 -7.01 -5.82
N ALA A 489 -0.95 -7.52 -5.36
CA ALA A 489 -1.12 -7.96 -3.99
C ALA A 489 -0.30 -9.22 -3.65
N ALA A 490 -0.22 -10.16 -4.61
CA ALA A 490 0.44 -11.44 -4.39
C ALA A 490 1.97 -11.32 -4.23
N ILE A 491 2.60 -10.34 -4.87
CA ILE A 491 4.05 -10.13 -4.75
C ILE A 491 4.47 -9.32 -3.52
N HIS A 492 3.51 -8.83 -2.73
CA HIS A 492 3.82 -8.07 -1.51
C HIS A 492 4.19 -9.01 -0.35
N PRO A 493 5.14 -8.59 0.51
CA PRO A 493 5.70 -9.45 1.56
C PRO A 493 4.74 -9.79 2.70
N GLN A 494 3.56 -9.14 2.78
CA GLN A 494 2.58 -9.38 3.84
C GLN A 494 1.88 -10.75 3.80
N GLY A 495 2.12 -11.52 2.74
CA GLY A 495 1.62 -12.88 2.60
C GLY A 495 0.17 -12.99 2.10
N VAL A 496 -0.28 -14.25 1.94
CA VAL A 496 -1.53 -14.59 1.24
C VAL A 496 -2.79 -14.00 1.91
N LEU A 497 -2.79 -13.85 3.22
CA LEU A 497 -3.93 -13.30 3.95
C LEU A 497 -4.17 -11.81 3.66
N PHE A 498 -3.15 -11.08 3.22
CA PHE A 498 -3.27 -9.67 2.85
C PHE A 498 -3.63 -9.44 1.37
N VAL A 499 -3.63 -10.49 0.55
CA VAL A 499 -3.97 -10.37 -0.88
C VAL A 499 -5.33 -9.72 -1.12
N PRO A 500 -6.43 -10.06 -0.41
CA PRO A 500 -7.70 -9.39 -0.62
C PRO A 500 -7.67 -7.90 -0.24
N ILE A 501 -6.97 -7.52 0.83
CA ILE A 501 -6.83 -6.13 1.29
C ILE A 501 -6.06 -5.30 0.28
N LEU A 502 -4.85 -5.75 -0.09
CA LEU A 502 -3.98 -5.05 -1.03
C LEU A 502 -4.56 -5.04 -2.45
N GLY A 503 -5.23 -6.13 -2.85
CA GLY A 503 -5.94 -6.22 -4.11
C GLY A 503 -7.08 -5.21 -4.21
N ALA A 504 -7.88 -5.05 -3.16
CA ALA A 504 -8.95 -4.07 -3.10
C ALA A 504 -8.43 -2.63 -3.20
N LEU A 505 -7.35 -2.31 -2.48
CA LEU A 505 -6.65 -1.03 -2.59
C LEU A 505 -6.18 -0.78 -4.03
N ALA A 506 -5.50 -1.76 -4.62
CA ALA A 506 -4.96 -1.71 -5.97
C ALA A 506 -6.04 -1.51 -7.05
N MET A 507 -7.23 -2.11 -6.87
CA MET A 507 -8.36 -1.93 -7.77
C MET A 507 -8.85 -0.48 -7.82
N SER A 508 -8.86 0.24 -6.70
CA SER A 508 -9.25 1.65 -6.67
C SER A 508 -8.34 2.51 -7.56
N PHE A 509 -7.03 2.22 -7.55
CA PHE A 509 -6.04 2.93 -8.39
C PHE A 509 -6.19 2.57 -9.87
N CYS A 510 -6.52 1.32 -10.21
CA CYS A 510 -6.88 0.93 -11.58
C CYS A 510 -8.12 1.68 -12.07
N LEU A 511 -9.15 1.81 -11.24
CA LEU A 511 -10.36 2.54 -11.58
C LEU A 511 -10.07 4.02 -11.87
N VAL A 512 -9.28 4.66 -11.01
CA VAL A 512 -8.91 6.07 -11.21
C VAL A 512 -8.00 6.25 -12.42
N ARG A 513 -7.09 5.32 -12.67
CA ARG A 513 -6.28 5.29 -13.90
C ARG A 513 -7.15 5.26 -15.15
N GLU A 514 -8.21 4.46 -15.15
CA GLU A 514 -9.17 4.38 -16.25
C GLU A 514 -9.93 5.70 -16.45
N LEU A 515 -10.43 6.28 -15.35
CA LEU A 515 -11.21 7.52 -15.36
C LEU A 515 -10.39 8.76 -15.74
N ARG A 516 -9.08 8.75 -15.47
CA ARG A 516 -8.23 9.94 -15.66
C ARG A 516 -7.32 9.87 -16.87
N GLY A 517 -6.93 8.68 -17.30
CA GLY A 517 -5.95 8.49 -18.38
C GLY A 517 -4.53 8.92 -18.01
N SER A 518 -4.29 9.42 -16.79
CA SER A 518 -3.00 9.84 -16.23
C SER A 518 -2.64 8.99 -15.03
N LEU A 519 -1.34 8.83 -14.73
CA LEU A 519 -0.84 8.17 -13.52
C LEU A 519 -0.76 9.11 -12.32
N VAL A 520 -0.88 10.42 -12.49
CA VAL A 520 -0.71 11.38 -11.38
C VAL A 520 -1.75 11.14 -10.28
N ALA A 521 -3.02 10.95 -10.65
CA ALA A 521 -4.06 10.70 -9.64
C ALA A 521 -3.86 9.38 -8.85
N PRO A 522 -3.63 8.21 -9.47
CA PRO A 522 -3.34 7.00 -8.72
C PRO A 522 -2.04 7.11 -7.90
N MET A 523 -0.97 7.75 -8.40
CA MET A 523 0.26 8.01 -7.62
C MET A 523 -0.03 8.80 -6.34
N ILE A 524 -0.84 9.84 -6.43
CA ILE A 524 -1.21 10.66 -5.26
C ILE A 524 -2.07 9.87 -4.28
N GLY A 525 -3.06 9.11 -4.77
CA GLY A 525 -3.90 8.27 -3.91
C GLY A 525 -3.09 7.20 -3.17
N HIS A 526 -2.15 6.58 -3.86
CA HIS A 526 -1.23 5.60 -3.30
C HIS A 526 -0.26 6.24 -2.29
N ALA A 527 0.35 7.36 -2.65
CA ALA A 527 1.22 8.14 -1.76
C ALA A 527 0.51 8.56 -0.47
N LEU A 528 -0.73 9.01 -0.57
CA LEU A 528 -1.57 9.36 0.58
C LEU A 528 -1.83 8.15 1.47
N ASN A 529 -2.19 6.99 0.88
CA ASN A 529 -2.39 5.75 1.62
C ASN A 529 -1.14 5.35 2.40
N ASN A 530 0.00 5.27 1.73
CA ASN A 530 1.25 4.85 2.35
C ASN A 530 1.75 5.86 3.38
N GLY A 531 1.63 7.16 3.09
CA GLY A 531 1.98 8.22 4.03
C GLY A 531 1.16 8.16 5.34
N LEU A 532 -0.15 7.90 5.23
CA LEU A 532 -1.02 7.72 6.40
C LEU A 532 -0.63 6.47 7.21
N ILE A 533 -0.31 5.35 6.53
CA ILE A 533 0.14 4.11 7.20
C ILE A 533 1.47 4.35 7.92
N VAL A 534 2.45 5.01 7.27
CA VAL A 534 3.73 5.36 7.92
C VAL A 534 3.50 6.27 9.13
N THR A 535 2.64 7.28 8.99
CA THR A 535 2.30 8.19 10.09
C THR A 535 1.69 7.44 11.27
N LEU A 536 0.72 6.55 11.01
CA LEU A 536 0.10 5.75 12.06
C LEU A 536 1.13 4.84 12.76
N ASN A 537 1.99 4.16 11.99
CA ASN A 537 3.06 3.35 12.58
C ASN A 537 4.02 4.19 13.44
N LEU A 538 4.42 5.37 12.99
CA LEU A 538 5.28 6.27 13.80
C LEU A 538 4.61 6.71 15.09
N MET A 539 3.32 7.02 15.07
CA MET A 539 2.56 7.39 16.27
C MET A 539 2.47 6.24 17.27
N LEU A 540 2.38 4.98 16.78
CA LEU A 540 2.28 3.81 17.64
C LEU A 540 3.67 3.34 18.16
N LEU A 541 4.74 3.56 17.39
CA LEU A 541 6.08 3.05 17.72
C LEU A 541 6.94 4.05 18.51
N LYS A 542 6.65 5.35 18.42
CA LYS A 542 7.45 6.45 19.04
C LYS A 542 6.58 7.43 19.81
#